data_50a7189a2fcb8fe6221eb8bbc9299ac2
#
_entry.id   50a7189a2fcb8fe6221eb8bbc9299ac2
#
_cell.length_a   1.000
_cell.length_b   1.000
_cell.length_c   1.000
_cell.angle_alpha   90.00
_cell.angle_beta   90.00
_cell.angle_gamma   90.00
#
_symmetry.space_group_name_H-M   'P 1'
#
loop_
_entity.id
_entity.type
_entity.pdbx_description
1 polymer ?
#
loop_
_entity_poly.entity_id
_entity_poly.type
_entity_poly.pdbx_seq_one_letter_code
_entity_poly.pdbx_strand_id
1 'polypeptide(L)'
;FKTSTININEISHALEITETEVSDNEEKDFLRGIVTFGNNNASDIMQSKNEIYSISIDSSFVDVIDKISKSKYSRIPVFKQNIESIVGVLHVKDLLPYIEMDNFNWKKKLREPFFVTEDKKLDKLILEFQEKRIHLAVVLDNEGNTCGVVSLEDVIEEIVGDITDEFD
;
A
#
# COMPACT_ATOMS: atom_id res chain seq x y z
N PHE A 1 8.91 25.81 1.91
CA PHE A 1 9.46 24.54 1.50
C PHE A 1 9.86 23.69 2.70
N LYS A 2 9.30 22.53 2.81
CA LYS A 2 9.42 21.72 4.02
C LYS A 2 9.93 20.30 3.78
N THR A 3 10.93 20.14 2.92
CA THR A 3 11.57 18.85 2.78
C THR A 3 12.27 18.43 4.05
N SER A 4 12.53 19.38 4.92
CA SER A 4 13.11 19.12 6.24
C SER A 4 12.24 18.23 7.12
N THR A 5 10.99 17.94 6.70
CA THR A 5 10.14 17.03 7.43
C THR A 5 10.57 15.57 7.33
N ILE A 6 11.38 15.23 6.31
CA ILE A 6 11.92 13.89 6.15
C ILE A 6 13.33 13.88 6.72
N ASN A 7 13.55 13.13 7.79
CA ASN A 7 14.90 13.01 8.35
C ASN A 7 15.56 11.71 7.89
N ILE A 8 16.87 11.67 7.99
CA ILE A 8 17.69 10.54 7.52
C ILE A 8 17.31 9.25 8.24
N ASN A 9 16.99 9.33 9.52
CA ASN A 9 16.62 8.15 10.29
C ASN A 9 15.34 7.50 9.81
N GLU A 10 14.34 8.31 9.44
CA GLU A 10 13.08 7.80 8.90
C GLU A 10 13.28 7.14 7.55
N ILE A 11 14.13 7.72 6.71
CA ILE A 11 14.44 7.16 5.41
C ILE A 11 15.22 5.86 5.56
N SER A 12 16.18 5.82 6.46
CA SER A 12 16.96 4.60 6.73
C SER A 12 16.04 3.49 7.23
N HIS A 13 15.06 3.82 8.06
CA HIS A 13 14.08 2.85 8.54
C HIS A 13 13.20 2.32 7.41
N ALA A 14 12.79 3.19 6.48
CA ALA A 14 12.04 2.77 5.30
C ALA A 14 12.86 1.81 4.45
N LEU A 15 14.16 2.04 4.32
CA LEU A 15 15.06 1.14 3.61
C LEU A 15 15.16 -0.22 4.30
N GLU A 16 15.19 -0.24 5.63
CA GLU A 16 15.22 -1.50 6.39
C GLU A 16 14.00 -2.36 6.14
N ILE A 17 12.84 -1.74 5.88
CA ILE A 17 11.61 -2.45 5.56
C ILE A 17 11.76 -3.25 4.26
N THR A 18 12.58 -2.76 3.32
CA THR A 18 12.83 -3.44 2.05
C THR A 18 13.98 -4.43 2.10
N GLU A 19 14.72 -4.47 3.23
CA GLU A 19 15.91 -5.30 3.39
C GLU A 19 17.00 -5.01 2.36
N THR A 20 17.05 -3.78 1.88
CA THR A 20 18.02 -3.38 0.87
C THR A 20 19.32 -2.93 1.56
N GLU A 21 20.44 -3.56 1.21
CA GLU A 21 21.75 -3.08 1.61
C GLU A 21 22.14 -1.94 0.68
N VAL A 22 22.45 -0.79 1.27
CA VAL A 22 22.70 0.43 0.49
C VAL A 22 24.08 0.98 0.86
N SER A 23 24.91 1.23 -0.15
CA SER A 23 26.18 1.94 0.05
C SER A 23 25.90 3.43 0.29
N ASP A 24 26.91 4.16 0.78
CA ASP A 24 26.77 5.60 1.02
C ASP A 24 26.31 6.37 -0.20
N ASN A 25 26.78 6.00 -1.39
CA ASN A 25 26.39 6.65 -2.62
C ASN A 25 24.96 6.29 -3.01
N GLU A 26 24.58 5.03 -2.84
CA GLU A 26 23.22 4.58 -3.11
C GLU A 26 22.25 5.22 -2.16
N GLU A 27 22.64 5.39 -0.89
CA GLU A 27 21.81 6.07 0.09
C GLU A 27 21.56 7.52 -0.30
N LYS A 28 22.59 8.24 -0.78
CA LYS A 28 22.43 9.61 -1.26
C LYS A 28 21.52 9.68 -2.46
N ASP A 29 21.63 8.72 -3.38
CA ASP A 29 20.80 8.66 -4.57
C ASP A 29 19.35 8.36 -4.19
N PHE A 30 19.14 7.46 -3.22
CA PHE A 30 17.81 7.17 -2.70
C PHE A 30 17.18 8.41 -2.07
N LEU A 31 17.95 9.15 -1.26
CA LEU A 31 17.49 10.39 -0.64
C LEU A 31 17.10 11.42 -1.71
N ARG A 32 17.91 11.54 -2.75
CA ARG A 32 17.60 12.41 -3.87
C ARG A 32 16.32 11.99 -4.59
N GLY A 33 16.16 10.69 -4.77
CA GLY A 33 14.96 10.13 -5.36
C GLY A 33 13.72 10.48 -4.53
N ILE A 34 13.78 10.35 -3.22
CA ILE A 34 12.67 10.72 -2.35
C ILE A 34 12.33 12.20 -2.48
N VAL A 35 13.34 13.07 -2.51
CA VAL A 35 13.11 14.51 -2.68
C VAL A 35 12.45 14.80 -4.02
N THR A 36 12.90 14.14 -5.08
CA THR A 36 12.33 14.29 -6.41
C THR A 36 10.90 13.77 -6.47
N PHE A 37 10.67 12.56 -5.96
CA PHE A 37 9.35 11.92 -5.95
C PHE A 37 8.42 12.49 -4.89
N GLY A 38 8.98 13.14 -3.87
CA GLY A 38 8.18 13.75 -2.82
C GLY A 38 7.15 14.74 -3.33
N ASN A 39 7.38 15.26 -4.55
CA ASN A 39 6.44 16.16 -5.19
C ASN A 39 5.34 15.42 -5.96
N ASN A 40 5.50 14.12 -6.20
CA ASN A 40 4.49 13.33 -6.87
C ASN A 40 3.35 12.99 -5.90
N ASN A 41 2.19 12.76 -6.48
CA ASN A 41 0.98 12.45 -5.74
C ASN A 41 0.70 10.95 -5.72
N ALA A 42 -0.11 10.51 -4.77
CA ALA A 42 -0.55 9.12 -4.71
C ALA A 42 -1.18 8.67 -6.03
N SER A 43 -1.96 9.55 -6.67
CA SER A 43 -2.60 9.24 -7.95
C SER A 43 -1.60 8.94 -9.07
N ASP A 44 -0.36 9.43 -8.97
CA ASP A 44 0.64 9.22 -10.00
C ASP A 44 1.17 7.79 -10.05
N ILE A 45 1.13 7.08 -8.93
CA ILE A 45 1.68 5.73 -8.84
C ILE A 45 0.67 4.67 -8.39
N MET A 46 -0.55 5.07 -8.05
CA MET A 46 -1.56 4.13 -7.57
C MET A 46 -1.94 3.09 -8.62
N GLN A 47 -2.34 1.92 -8.15
CA GLN A 47 -3.03 0.95 -8.98
C GLN A 47 -4.48 1.42 -9.08
N SER A 48 -4.99 1.61 -10.30
CA SER A 48 -6.34 2.14 -10.49
C SER A 48 -7.41 1.16 -10.02
N LYS A 49 -8.59 1.67 -9.70
CA LYS A 49 -9.68 0.84 -9.19
C LYS A 49 -10.05 -0.34 -10.09
N ASN A 50 -9.87 -0.19 -11.39
CA ASN A 50 -10.17 -1.25 -12.35
C ASN A 50 -9.17 -2.40 -12.31
N GLU A 51 -8.02 -2.20 -11.71
CA GLU A 51 -6.96 -3.19 -11.64
C GLU A 51 -6.84 -3.82 -10.25
N ILE A 52 -7.59 -3.33 -9.28
CA ILE A 52 -7.48 -3.79 -7.90
C ILE A 52 -8.05 -5.20 -7.76
N TYR A 53 -7.23 -6.10 -7.21
CA TYR A 53 -7.72 -7.42 -6.80
C TYR A 53 -8.43 -7.25 -5.46
N SER A 54 -9.73 -7.46 -5.45
CA SER A 54 -10.56 -7.16 -4.29
C SER A 54 -11.57 -8.27 -4.03
N ILE A 55 -12.16 -8.24 -2.83
CA ILE A 55 -13.14 -9.22 -2.40
C ILE A 55 -14.40 -8.48 -1.94
N SER A 56 -15.58 -9.00 -2.33
CA SER A 56 -16.84 -8.46 -1.83
C SER A 56 -17.06 -8.89 -0.37
N ILE A 57 -17.56 -7.97 0.46
CA ILE A 57 -17.88 -8.27 1.85
C ILE A 57 -18.99 -9.33 1.96
N ASP A 58 -19.79 -9.49 0.91
CA ASP A 58 -20.86 -10.47 0.88
C ASP A 58 -20.39 -11.87 0.47
N SER A 59 -19.11 -12.05 0.21
CA SER A 59 -18.56 -13.35 -0.16
C SER A 59 -18.62 -14.33 1.00
N SER A 60 -18.89 -15.59 0.67
CA SER A 60 -18.80 -16.67 1.65
C SER A 60 -17.34 -16.94 2.00
N PHE A 61 -17.11 -17.58 3.13
CA PHE A 61 -15.74 -17.94 3.53
C PHE A 61 -15.08 -18.84 2.49
N VAL A 62 -15.82 -19.78 1.92
CA VAL A 62 -15.30 -20.67 0.87
C VAL A 62 -14.80 -19.86 -0.33
N ASP A 63 -15.60 -18.88 -0.76
CA ASP A 63 -15.22 -18.01 -1.88
C ASP A 63 -13.98 -17.16 -1.54
N VAL A 64 -13.90 -16.68 -0.31
CA VAL A 64 -12.75 -15.90 0.15
C VAL A 64 -11.48 -16.75 0.10
N ILE A 65 -11.55 -17.96 0.60
CA ILE A 65 -10.39 -18.88 0.59
C ILE A 65 -9.97 -19.17 -0.84
N ASP A 66 -10.92 -19.40 -1.74
CA ASP A 66 -10.61 -19.62 -3.16
C ASP A 66 -9.89 -18.41 -3.75
N LYS A 67 -10.39 -17.22 -3.49
CA LYS A 67 -9.76 -15.99 -3.99
C LYS A 67 -8.37 -15.78 -3.44
N ILE A 68 -8.18 -16.04 -2.16
CA ILE A 68 -6.87 -15.93 -1.53
C ILE A 68 -5.87 -16.90 -2.18
N SER A 69 -6.30 -18.13 -2.43
CA SER A 69 -5.43 -19.16 -3.01
C SER A 69 -4.97 -18.82 -4.42
N LYS A 70 -5.74 -18.03 -5.13
CA LYS A 70 -5.42 -17.59 -6.50
C LYS A 70 -4.68 -16.27 -6.55
N SER A 71 -4.55 -15.58 -5.43
CA SER A 71 -3.96 -14.26 -5.34
C SER A 71 -2.48 -14.34 -4.99
N LYS A 72 -1.73 -13.39 -5.50
CA LYS A 72 -0.33 -13.18 -5.10
C LYS A 72 -0.19 -12.10 -4.03
N TYR A 73 -1.29 -11.48 -3.63
CA TYR A 73 -1.25 -10.34 -2.71
C TYR A 73 -1.41 -10.78 -1.26
N SER A 74 -0.67 -10.12 -0.37
CA SER A 74 -0.76 -10.38 1.07
C SER A 74 -1.90 -9.60 1.72
N ARG A 75 -2.32 -8.50 1.08
CA ARG A 75 -3.38 -7.61 1.58
C ARG A 75 -4.36 -7.36 0.47
N ILE A 76 -5.63 -7.63 0.74
CA ILE A 76 -6.67 -7.54 -0.28
C ILE A 76 -7.77 -6.60 0.21
N PRO A 77 -8.06 -5.51 -0.53
CA PRO A 77 -9.17 -4.63 -0.19
C PRO A 77 -10.51 -5.35 -0.28
N VAL A 78 -11.40 -5.02 0.65
CA VAL A 78 -12.74 -5.60 0.71
C VAL A 78 -13.75 -4.47 0.51
N PHE A 79 -14.66 -4.67 -0.43
CA PHE A 79 -15.64 -3.66 -0.81
C PHE A 79 -17.06 -4.07 -0.44
N LYS A 80 -17.91 -3.05 -0.30
CA LYS A 80 -19.35 -3.23 -0.12
C LYS A 80 -20.05 -2.69 -1.36
N GLN A 81 -20.85 -3.53 -2.02
CA GLN A 81 -21.56 -3.23 -3.26
C GLN A 81 -20.65 -3.11 -4.48
N ASN A 82 -19.70 -2.18 -4.47
CA ASN A 82 -18.75 -2.03 -5.58
C ASN A 82 -17.40 -1.52 -5.07
N ILE A 83 -16.40 -1.52 -5.96
CA ILE A 83 -15.03 -1.18 -5.61
C ILE A 83 -14.87 0.26 -5.11
N GLU A 84 -15.81 1.12 -5.39
CA GLU A 84 -15.76 2.51 -4.94
C GLU A 84 -16.00 2.65 -3.43
N SER A 85 -16.47 1.59 -2.79
CA SER A 85 -16.77 1.58 -1.36
C SER A 85 -15.95 0.50 -0.66
N ILE A 86 -14.71 0.81 -0.34
CA ILE A 86 -13.83 -0.10 0.42
C ILE A 86 -14.17 0.02 1.90
N VAL A 87 -14.48 -1.11 2.53
CA VAL A 87 -14.89 -1.15 3.94
C VAL A 87 -13.88 -1.85 4.84
N GLY A 88 -12.87 -2.50 4.27
CA GLY A 88 -11.85 -3.16 5.07
C GLY A 88 -10.70 -3.64 4.21
N VAL A 89 -9.65 -4.12 4.89
CA VAL A 89 -8.52 -4.76 4.24
C VAL A 89 -8.32 -6.12 4.89
N LEU A 90 -8.25 -7.14 4.05
CA LEU A 90 -8.02 -8.50 4.51
C LEU A 90 -6.53 -8.81 4.40
N HIS A 91 -5.91 -9.13 5.53
CA HIS A 91 -4.56 -9.65 5.53
C HIS A 91 -4.64 -11.17 5.45
N VAL A 92 -4.06 -11.74 4.41
CA VAL A 92 -4.15 -13.19 4.16
C VAL A 92 -3.67 -13.98 5.38
N LYS A 93 -2.59 -13.54 6.02
CA LYS A 93 -2.05 -14.23 7.19
C LYS A 93 -3.05 -14.33 8.35
N ASP A 94 -3.99 -13.40 8.45
CA ASP A 94 -4.96 -13.41 9.54
C ASP A 94 -5.98 -14.54 9.39
N LEU A 95 -6.14 -15.09 8.19
CA LEU A 95 -7.04 -16.20 7.93
C LEU A 95 -6.36 -17.57 7.95
N LEU A 96 -5.05 -17.63 7.88
CA LEU A 96 -4.33 -18.91 7.80
C LEU A 96 -4.72 -19.89 8.91
N PRO A 97 -4.89 -19.47 10.18
CA PRO A 97 -5.29 -20.39 11.25
C PRO A 97 -6.69 -20.98 11.08
N TYR A 98 -7.51 -20.40 10.22
CA TYR A 98 -8.93 -20.77 10.10
C TYR A 98 -9.28 -21.43 8.77
N ILE A 99 -8.29 -21.70 7.92
CA ILE A 99 -8.51 -22.16 6.54
C ILE A 99 -9.34 -23.44 6.48
N GLU A 100 -9.15 -24.34 7.45
CA GLU A 100 -9.83 -25.63 7.46
C GLU A 100 -11.20 -25.59 8.13
N MET A 101 -11.63 -24.45 8.63
CA MET A 101 -12.94 -24.30 9.22
C MET A 101 -14.00 -24.13 8.13
N ASP A 102 -15.17 -24.74 8.33
CA ASP A 102 -16.21 -24.72 7.31
C ASP A 102 -16.93 -23.37 7.20
N ASN A 103 -17.22 -22.73 8.33
CA ASN A 103 -18.05 -21.52 8.35
C ASN A 103 -17.46 -20.44 9.25
N PHE A 104 -16.22 -20.10 9.02
CA PHE A 104 -15.60 -19.03 9.80
C PHE A 104 -16.14 -17.67 9.40
N ASN A 105 -16.47 -16.83 10.38
CA ASN A 105 -16.87 -15.45 10.11
C ASN A 105 -15.63 -14.60 9.85
N TRP A 106 -15.19 -14.60 8.60
CA TRP A 106 -13.96 -13.93 8.19
C TRP A 106 -14.03 -12.41 8.30
N LYS A 107 -15.25 -11.85 8.30
CA LYS A 107 -15.44 -10.39 8.36
C LYS A 107 -14.87 -9.78 9.62
N LYS A 108 -14.86 -10.51 10.74
CA LYS A 108 -14.30 -10.00 11.98
C LYS A 108 -12.78 -9.91 11.99
N LYS A 109 -12.12 -10.43 10.96
CA LYS A 109 -10.66 -10.30 10.80
C LYS A 109 -10.28 -9.13 9.92
N LEU A 110 -11.24 -8.42 9.36
CA LEU A 110 -10.96 -7.25 8.53
C LEU A 110 -10.31 -6.15 9.37
N ARG A 111 -9.31 -5.52 8.78
CA ARG A 111 -8.66 -4.35 9.36
C ARG A 111 -9.21 -3.10 8.72
N GLU A 112 -9.15 -1.99 9.44
CA GLU A 112 -9.63 -0.72 8.91
C GLU A 112 -8.74 -0.26 7.76
N PRO A 113 -9.33 0.27 6.67
CA PRO A 113 -8.54 0.84 5.59
C PRO A 113 -7.88 2.14 6.04
N PHE A 114 -6.71 2.41 5.49
CA PHE A 114 -6.07 3.70 5.63
C PHE A 114 -6.37 4.49 4.36
N PHE A 115 -7.12 5.59 4.49
CA PHE A 115 -7.56 6.39 3.35
C PHE A 115 -6.65 7.60 3.16
N VAL A 116 -6.33 7.90 1.91
CA VAL A 116 -5.60 9.11 1.52
C VAL A 116 -6.29 9.72 0.31
N THR A 117 -6.03 11.00 0.05
CA THR A 117 -6.56 11.67 -1.12
C THR A 117 -5.62 11.49 -2.32
N GLU A 118 -6.13 11.76 -3.52
CA GLU A 118 -5.35 11.63 -4.75
C GLU A 118 -4.10 12.49 -4.75
N ASP A 119 -4.17 13.65 -4.13
CA ASP A 119 -3.08 14.63 -4.08
C ASP A 119 -2.13 14.44 -2.89
N LYS A 120 -2.25 13.32 -2.19
CA LYS A 120 -1.34 13.01 -1.09
C LYS A 120 0.08 12.89 -1.62
N LYS A 121 1.00 13.70 -1.08
CA LYS A 121 2.40 13.68 -1.50
C LYS A 121 3.09 12.42 -1.03
N LEU A 122 3.93 11.84 -1.89
CA LEU A 122 4.58 10.56 -1.61
C LEU A 122 5.55 10.62 -0.43
N ASP A 123 6.22 11.76 -0.22
CA ASP A 123 7.11 11.92 0.91
C ASP A 123 6.36 11.78 2.24
N LYS A 124 5.18 12.39 2.31
CA LYS A 124 4.33 12.30 3.51
C LYS A 124 3.71 10.92 3.64
N LEU A 125 3.35 10.31 2.53
CA LEU A 125 2.75 8.99 2.53
C LEU A 125 3.72 7.94 3.09
N ILE A 126 4.99 8.00 2.69
CA ILE A 126 6.02 7.10 3.23
C ILE A 126 6.10 7.23 4.75
N LEU A 127 6.14 8.45 5.25
CA LEU A 127 6.21 8.70 6.68
C LEU A 127 5.00 8.16 7.42
N GLU A 128 3.82 8.33 6.85
CA GLU A 128 2.58 7.81 7.45
C GLU A 128 2.55 6.29 7.47
N PHE A 129 2.99 5.65 6.39
CA PHE A 129 3.10 4.19 6.35
C PHE A 129 4.00 3.69 7.48
N GLN A 130 5.13 4.33 7.65
CA GLN A 130 6.09 3.96 8.68
C GLN A 130 5.54 4.19 10.09
N GLU A 131 4.99 5.38 10.31
CA GLU A 131 4.47 5.77 11.63
C GLU A 131 3.31 4.87 12.06
N LYS A 132 2.39 4.59 11.15
CA LYS A 132 1.21 3.78 11.42
C LYS A 132 1.46 2.29 11.27
N ARG A 133 2.62 1.89 10.74
CA ARG A 133 2.97 0.50 10.45
C ARG A 133 1.94 -0.16 9.55
N ILE A 134 1.51 0.57 8.55
CA ILE A 134 0.54 0.14 7.55
C ILE A 134 1.25 0.10 6.20
N HIS A 135 0.90 -0.86 5.35
CA HIS A 135 1.56 -1.05 4.06
C HIS A 135 0.66 -0.78 2.86
N LEU A 136 -0.60 -0.46 3.09
CA LEU A 136 -1.55 -0.22 2.00
C LEU A 136 -2.44 0.97 2.32
N ALA A 137 -2.56 1.87 1.34
CA ALA A 137 -3.45 3.02 1.42
C ALA A 137 -4.51 2.92 0.33
N VAL A 138 -5.74 3.26 0.67
CA VAL A 138 -6.84 3.38 -0.29
C VAL A 138 -6.94 4.84 -0.69
N VAL A 139 -6.87 5.09 -2.01
CA VAL A 139 -6.88 6.46 -2.53
C VAL A 139 -8.31 6.86 -2.88
N LEU A 140 -8.73 7.98 -2.34
CA LEU A 140 -10.07 8.53 -2.56
C LEU A 140 -10.03 9.74 -3.49
N ASP A 141 -11.03 9.84 -4.34
CA ASP A 141 -11.21 11.04 -5.15
C ASP A 141 -11.90 12.15 -4.36
N ASN A 142 -12.19 13.29 -5.02
CA ASN A 142 -12.78 14.44 -4.37
C ASN A 142 -14.20 14.17 -3.84
N GLU A 143 -14.86 13.14 -4.33
CA GLU A 143 -16.21 12.76 -3.91
C GLU A 143 -16.20 11.70 -2.81
N GLY A 144 -15.01 11.27 -2.39
CA GLY A 144 -14.88 10.25 -1.35
C GLY A 144 -14.99 8.82 -1.85
N ASN A 145 -14.93 8.62 -3.17
CA ASN A 145 -14.99 7.29 -3.77
C ASN A 145 -13.58 6.75 -3.98
N THR A 146 -13.43 5.44 -3.82
CA THR A 146 -12.14 4.78 -4.10
C THR A 146 -11.79 4.93 -5.57
N CYS A 147 -10.59 5.43 -5.85
CA CYS A 147 -10.08 5.50 -7.22
C CYS A 147 -8.85 4.64 -7.44
N GLY A 148 -8.21 4.19 -6.37
CA GLY A 148 -7.04 3.33 -6.48
C GLY A 148 -6.50 2.88 -5.13
N VAL A 149 -5.40 2.15 -5.15
CA VAL A 149 -4.66 1.78 -3.94
C VAL A 149 -3.16 1.98 -4.18
N VAL A 150 -2.44 2.27 -3.11
CA VAL A 150 -0.98 2.43 -3.14
C VAL A 150 -0.40 1.63 -2.00
N SER A 151 0.59 0.78 -2.28
CA SER A 151 1.31 0.06 -1.24
C SER A 151 2.63 0.76 -0.91
N LEU A 152 3.15 0.49 0.28
CA LEU A 152 4.48 0.98 0.65
C LEU A 152 5.53 0.46 -0.32
N GLU A 153 5.42 -0.81 -0.68
CA GLU A 153 6.34 -1.45 -1.62
C GLU A 153 6.32 -0.76 -2.98
N ASP A 154 5.13 -0.37 -3.46
CA ASP A 154 4.99 0.34 -4.74
C ASP A 154 5.70 1.69 -4.70
N VAL A 155 5.56 2.43 -3.60
CA VAL A 155 6.21 3.73 -3.45
C VAL A 155 7.73 3.58 -3.47
N ILE A 156 8.25 2.63 -2.69
CA ILE A 156 9.68 2.40 -2.59
C ILE A 156 10.24 1.91 -3.93
N GLU A 157 9.55 0.99 -4.58
CA GLU A 157 9.98 0.47 -5.88
C GLU A 157 10.04 1.57 -6.93
N GLU A 158 9.07 2.46 -6.93
CA GLU A 158 9.03 3.58 -7.87
C GLU A 158 10.24 4.50 -7.67
N ILE A 159 10.58 4.80 -6.43
CA ILE A 159 11.74 5.64 -6.11
C ILE A 159 13.04 4.96 -6.54
N VAL A 160 13.21 3.70 -6.17
CA VAL A 160 14.42 2.92 -6.50
C VAL A 160 14.49 2.67 -8.01
N GLY A 161 13.37 2.35 -8.64
CA GLY A 161 13.31 2.14 -10.09
C GLY A 161 13.74 3.36 -10.88
N ASP A 162 13.30 4.55 -10.46
CA ASP A 162 13.67 5.79 -11.13
C ASP A 162 15.17 6.08 -10.98
N ILE A 163 15.70 5.84 -9.79
CA ILE A 163 17.15 6.02 -9.56
C ILE A 163 17.96 5.08 -10.47
N THR A 164 17.50 3.84 -10.60
CA THR A 164 18.15 2.85 -11.45
C THR A 164 18.11 3.29 -12.92
N ASP A 165 16.98 3.81 -13.39
CA ASP A 165 16.82 4.28 -14.75
C ASP A 165 17.73 5.45 -15.09
N GLU A 166 18.01 6.31 -14.09
CA GLU A 166 18.94 7.44 -14.29
C GLU A 166 20.38 6.99 -14.55
N PHE A 167 20.74 5.79 -14.09
CA PHE A 167 22.09 5.27 -14.23
C PHE A 167 22.25 4.30 -15.41
N ASP A 168 21.17 3.97 -16.07
CA ASP A 168 21.20 3.15 -17.29
C ASP A 168 21.34 4.06 -18.50
#